data_525cdba004b903377034493d1b521a2c
#
_entry.id   525cdba004b903377034493d1b521a2c
#
_cell.length_a   1.000
_cell.length_b   1.000
_cell.length_c   1.000
_cell.angle_alpha   90.00
_cell.angle_beta   90.00
_cell.angle_gamma   90.00
#
_symmetry.space_group_name_H-M   'P 1'
#
loop_
_entity.id
_entity.type
_entity.pdbx_description
1 polymer ?
#
loop_
_entity_poly.entity_id
_entity_poly.type
_entity_poly.pdbx_seq_one_letter_code
_entity_poly.pdbx_strand_id
1 'polypeptide(L)'
;MKKTLILGATTNPDRYAYAAAQLLTRYGHPIVPVGVKAGEVFGQPILTEKKPLPEAQIHTLTLYVGVKNQPEWYDFILKTKPKRLIFNPGTENPELAKLAKQAGIETENACTLVLLNLGQF
;
A
#
# COMPACT_ATOMS: atom_id res chain seq x y z
N MET A 1 4.12 -12.88 -9.40
CA MET A 1 3.48 -12.40 -8.19
C MET A 1 4.01 -11.02 -7.82
N LYS A 2 3.13 -10.11 -7.49
CA LYS A 2 3.49 -8.72 -7.23
C LYS A 2 3.58 -8.47 -5.74
N LYS A 3 4.79 -8.38 -5.21
CA LYS A 3 5.00 -8.08 -3.79
C LYS A 3 4.39 -6.72 -3.47
N THR A 4 3.41 -6.70 -2.57
CA THR A 4 2.58 -5.53 -2.32
C THR A 4 2.71 -5.04 -0.88
N LEU A 5 3.07 -3.77 -0.72
CA LEU A 5 3.08 -3.10 0.57
C LEU A 5 1.71 -2.47 0.79
N ILE A 6 1.09 -2.78 1.91
CA ILE A 6 -0.20 -2.20 2.28
C ILE A 6 0.06 -1.12 3.32
N LEU A 7 -0.06 0.14 2.93
CA LEU A 7 0.14 1.25 3.85
C LEU A 7 -1.20 1.67 4.45
N GLY A 8 -1.29 1.60 5.76
CA GLY A 8 -2.54 1.74 6.49
C GLY A 8 -3.13 0.39 6.89
N ALA A 9 -2.27 -0.64 6.97
CA ALA A 9 -2.68 -1.99 7.36
C ALA A 9 -3.27 -2.00 8.76
N THR A 10 -4.23 -2.89 8.98
CA THR A 10 -4.94 -3.00 10.25
C THR A 10 -5.43 -4.42 10.49
N THR A 11 -5.59 -4.79 11.75
CA THR A 11 -6.20 -6.07 12.14
C THR A 11 -7.73 -6.01 12.19
N ASN A 12 -8.30 -4.82 11.97
CA ASN A 12 -9.76 -4.64 12.01
C ASN A 12 -10.40 -5.18 10.72
N PRO A 13 -11.18 -6.27 10.78
CA PRO A 13 -11.77 -6.90 9.59
C PRO A 13 -12.83 -6.04 8.88
N ASP A 14 -13.29 -4.96 9.51
CA ASP A 14 -14.27 -4.07 8.90
C ASP A 14 -13.63 -3.04 7.96
N ARG A 15 -12.31 -2.99 7.89
CA ARG A 15 -11.59 -1.99 7.08
C ARG A 15 -11.20 -2.57 5.73
N TYR A 16 -11.18 -1.69 4.71
CA TYR A 16 -10.79 -2.09 3.35
C TYR A 16 -9.34 -2.58 3.27
N ALA A 17 -8.44 -2.02 4.09
CA ALA A 17 -7.06 -2.48 4.12
C ALA A 17 -6.95 -3.95 4.55
N TYR A 18 -7.81 -4.38 5.48
CA TYR A 18 -7.86 -5.77 5.90
C TYR A 18 -8.35 -6.68 4.76
N ALA A 19 -9.41 -6.26 4.07
CA ALA A 19 -9.93 -7.00 2.93
C ALA A 19 -8.88 -7.11 1.82
N ALA A 20 -8.10 -6.05 1.59
CA ALA A 20 -7.03 -6.06 0.62
C ALA A 20 -5.95 -7.08 1.00
N ALA A 21 -5.54 -7.11 2.27
CA ALA A 21 -4.55 -8.07 2.74
C ALA A 21 -5.03 -9.51 2.52
N GLN A 22 -6.30 -9.78 2.81
CA GLN A 22 -6.91 -11.09 2.62
C GLN A 22 -6.91 -11.49 1.15
N LEU A 23 -7.37 -10.59 0.29
CA LEU A 23 -7.53 -10.87 -1.13
C LEU A 23 -6.18 -11.02 -1.85
N LEU A 24 -5.22 -10.14 -1.53
CA LEU A 24 -3.86 -10.25 -2.06
C LEU A 24 -3.25 -11.60 -1.71
N THR A 25 -3.37 -12.01 -0.45
CA THR A 25 -2.86 -13.30 0.01
C THR A 25 -3.54 -14.45 -0.72
N ARG A 26 -4.87 -14.38 -0.89
CA ARG A 26 -5.63 -15.40 -1.60
C ARG A 26 -5.16 -15.57 -3.04
N TYR A 27 -4.84 -14.47 -3.72
CA TYR A 27 -4.36 -14.51 -5.10
C TYR A 27 -2.85 -14.72 -5.21
N GLY A 28 -2.18 -15.00 -4.11
CA GLY A 28 -0.77 -15.37 -4.12
C GLY A 28 0.22 -14.22 -4.19
N HIS A 29 -0.21 -13.00 -3.96
CA HIS A 29 0.69 -11.85 -3.90
C HIS A 29 1.28 -11.73 -2.49
N PRO A 30 2.62 -11.75 -2.33
CA PRO A 30 3.22 -11.53 -1.02
C PRO A 30 2.87 -10.15 -0.49
N ILE A 31 2.52 -10.05 0.79
CA ILE A 31 2.16 -8.77 1.40
C ILE A 31 3.19 -8.30 2.41
N VAL A 32 3.38 -6.99 2.49
CA VAL A 32 4.18 -6.32 3.51
C VAL A 32 3.27 -5.29 4.17
N PRO A 33 2.61 -5.64 5.27
CA PRO A 33 1.69 -4.70 5.93
C PRO A 33 2.46 -3.67 6.74
N VAL A 34 2.09 -2.40 6.59
CA VAL A 34 2.68 -1.29 7.33
C VAL A 34 1.55 -0.43 7.89
N GLY A 35 1.60 -0.12 9.16
CA GLY A 35 0.56 0.66 9.81
C GLY A 35 1.03 1.31 11.09
N VAL A 36 0.11 1.97 11.78
CA VAL A 36 0.43 2.69 13.03
C VAL A 36 0.31 1.81 14.27
N LYS A 37 -0.30 0.65 14.15
CA LYS A 37 -0.57 -0.25 15.27
C LYS A 37 -0.04 -1.64 14.99
N ALA A 38 0.71 -2.20 15.93
CA ALA A 38 1.25 -3.54 15.79
C ALA A 38 0.13 -4.60 15.74
N GLY A 39 0.42 -5.70 15.08
CA GLY A 39 -0.49 -6.81 14.94
C GLY A 39 0.00 -7.75 13.86
N GLU A 40 -0.85 -8.69 13.49
CA GLU A 40 -0.53 -9.68 12.46
C GLU A 40 -1.74 -9.84 11.54
N VAL A 41 -1.51 -9.87 10.23
CA VAL A 41 -2.55 -10.10 9.23
C VAL A 41 -2.07 -11.18 8.27
N PHE A 42 -2.85 -12.25 8.18
CA PHE A 42 -2.59 -13.37 7.26
C PHE A 42 -1.13 -13.84 7.29
N GLY A 43 -0.60 -14.01 8.51
CA GLY A 43 0.75 -14.55 8.73
C GLY A 43 1.88 -13.53 8.66
N GLN A 44 1.57 -12.25 8.42
CA GLN A 44 2.60 -11.21 8.32
C GLN A 44 2.45 -10.18 9.45
N PRO A 45 3.55 -9.82 10.12
CA PRO A 45 3.47 -8.77 11.14
C PRO A 45 3.25 -7.40 10.50
N ILE A 46 2.47 -6.55 11.17
CA ILE A 46 2.31 -5.17 10.75
C ILE A 46 3.54 -4.41 11.23
N LEU A 47 4.30 -3.85 10.29
CA LEU A 47 5.47 -3.02 10.59
C LEU A 47 4.99 -1.63 11.00
N THR A 48 5.51 -1.13 12.11
CA THR A 48 5.05 0.17 12.65
C THR A 48 6.09 1.28 12.53
N GLU A 49 7.30 0.97 12.09
CA GLU A 49 8.33 1.97 11.88
C GLU A 49 8.17 2.61 10.50
N LYS A 50 8.45 3.92 10.42
CA LYS A 50 8.45 4.64 9.14
C LYS A 50 9.81 4.55 8.47
N LYS A 51 10.42 3.38 8.52
CA LYS A 51 11.72 3.13 7.91
C LYS A 51 11.52 2.64 6.47
N PRO A 52 12.01 3.38 5.47
CA PRO A 52 11.88 2.95 4.07
C PRO A 52 12.44 1.56 3.82
N LEU A 53 11.86 0.86 2.86
CA LEU A 53 12.20 -0.52 2.54
C LEU A 53 12.62 -0.69 1.06
N PRO A 54 13.66 0.05 0.60
CA PRO A 54 14.05 -0.04 -0.81
C PRO A 54 14.54 -1.43 -1.20
N GLU A 55 15.20 -2.14 -0.29
CA GLU A 55 15.72 -3.49 -0.53
C GLU A 55 14.63 -4.54 -0.60
N ALA A 56 13.41 -4.23 -0.17
CA ALA A 56 12.29 -5.17 -0.23
C ALA A 56 11.77 -5.38 -1.65
N GLN A 57 12.16 -4.52 -2.59
CA GLN A 57 11.74 -4.61 -3.99
C GLN A 57 10.21 -4.66 -4.13
N ILE A 58 9.55 -3.70 -3.54
CA ILE A 58 8.08 -3.61 -3.57
C ILE A 58 7.62 -3.30 -5.01
N HIS A 59 6.76 -4.14 -5.56
CA HIS A 59 6.15 -3.87 -6.86
C HIS A 59 5.07 -2.80 -6.72
N THR A 60 4.15 -2.99 -5.79
CA THR A 60 2.99 -2.10 -5.63
C THR A 60 2.86 -1.68 -4.19
N LEU A 61 2.64 -0.39 -3.96
CA LEU A 61 2.23 0.14 -2.67
C LEU A 61 0.76 0.52 -2.80
N THR A 62 -0.10 -0.15 -2.07
CA THR A 62 -1.53 0.18 -2.05
C THR A 62 -1.83 1.02 -0.81
N LEU A 63 -2.34 2.24 -1.05
CA LEU A 63 -2.47 3.27 -0.04
C LEU A 63 -3.87 3.31 0.55
N TYR A 64 -3.93 3.18 1.88
CA TYR A 64 -5.18 3.23 2.66
C TYR A 64 -5.11 4.29 3.76
N VAL A 65 -4.24 5.28 3.61
CA VAL A 65 -4.11 6.40 4.55
C VAL A 65 -4.82 7.62 3.96
N GLY A 66 -5.70 8.25 4.73
CA GLY A 66 -6.38 9.46 4.29
C GLY A 66 -5.42 10.59 3.99
N VAL A 67 -5.81 11.48 3.06
CA VAL A 67 -4.95 12.55 2.54
C VAL A 67 -4.31 13.37 3.66
N LYS A 68 -5.08 13.68 4.70
CA LYS A 68 -4.63 14.49 5.83
C LYS A 68 -3.40 13.89 6.53
N ASN A 69 -3.30 12.58 6.57
CA ASN A 69 -2.24 11.88 7.28
C ASN A 69 -1.13 11.37 6.35
N GLN A 70 -1.22 11.64 5.06
CA GLN A 70 -0.23 11.16 4.10
C GLN A 70 1.11 11.88 4.16
N PRO A 71 1.20 13.20 4.45
CA PRO A 71 2.49 13.89 4.40
C PRO A 71 3.57 13.24 5.27
N GLU A 72 3.22 12.72 6.43
CA GLU A 72 4.20 12.05 7.30
C GLU A 72 4.76 10.76 6.69
N TRP A 73 4.12 10.25 5.62
CA TRP A 73 4.55 9.03 4.93
C TRP A 73 5.24 9.29 3.59
N TYR A 74 5.33 10.57 3.14
CA TYR A 74 5.90 10.88 1.83
C TYR A 74 7.32 10.35 1.68
N ASP A 75 8.18 10.61 2.65
CA ASP A 75 9.57 10.16 2.62
C ASP A 75 9.65 8.63 2.56
N PHE A 76 8.85 7.97 3.38
CA PHE A 76 8.77 6.51 3.41
C PHE A 76 8.40 5.95 2.04
N ILE A 77 7.34 6.50 1.42
CA ILE A 77 6.86 6.04 0.12
C ILE A 77 7.91 6.25 -0.96
N LEU A 78 8.45 7.46 -1.04
CA LEU A 78 9.39 7.82 -2.11
C LEU A 78 10.70 7.04 -2.00
N LYS A 79 11.20 6.82 -0.80
CA LYS A 79 12.46 6.08 -0.59
C LYS A 79 12.28 4.56 -0.66
N THR A 80 11.11 4.04 -0.33
CA THR A 80 10.78 2.64 -0.58
C THR A 80 10.72 2.37 -2.08
N LYS A 81 10.30 3.38 -2.84
CA LYS A 81 10.31 3.39 -4.30
C LYS A 81 9.65 2.16 -4.92
N PRO A 82 8.34 1.97 -4.66
CA PRO A 82 7.62 0.92 -5.36
C PRO A 82 7.57 1.22 -6.86
N LYS A 83 7.34 0.20 -7.67
CA LYS A 83 7.15 0.42 -9.11
C LYS A 83 5.82 1.10 -9.38
N ARG A 84 4.82 0.82 -8.56
CA ARG A 84 3.46 1.36 -8.72
C ARG A 84 2.89 1.78 -7.38
N LEU A 85 2.23 2.95 -7.36
CA LEU A 85 1.51 3.47 -6.19
C LEU A 85 0.03 3.55 -6.56
N ILE A 86 -0.81 2.82 -5.83
CA ILE A 86 -2.27 2.85 -6.03
C ILE A 86 -2.90 3.72 -4.96
N PHE A 87 -3.61 4.77 -5.40
CA PHE A 87 -4.45 5.59 -4.53
C PHE A 87 -5.84 4.98 -4.52
N ASN A 88 -6.18 4.27 -3.44
CA ASN A 88 -7.52 3.71 -3.30
C ASN A 88 -8.55 4.82 -3.09
N PRO A 89 -9.85 4.56 -3.33
CA PRO A 89 -10.88 5.60 -3.17
C PRO A 89 -10.79 6.29 -1.81
N GLY A 90 -10.77 7.63 -1.84
CA GLY A 90 -10.63 8.45 -0.64
C GLY A 90 -9.20 8.81 -0.28
N THR A 91 -8.20 8.26 -0.97
CA THR A 91 -6.78 8.59 -0.71
C THR A 91 -6.16 9.44 -1.80
N GLU A 92 -6.89 9.78 -2.84
CA GLU A 92 -6.39 10.54 -3.99
C GLU A 92 -5.72 11.83 -3.54
N ASN A 93 -4.47 12.02 -3.97
CA ASN A 93 -3.65 13.14 -3.53
C ASN A 93 -2.78 13.62 -4.69
N PRO A 94 -3.18 14.70 -5.38
CA PRO A 94 -2.41 15.20 -6.54
C PRO A 94 -0.97 15.59 -6.19
N GLU A 95 -0.73 16.10 -4.98
CA GLU A 95 0.62 16.45 -4.55
C GLU A 95 1.52 15.23 -4.48
N LEU A 96 1.07 14.18 -3.80
CA LEU A 96 1.85 12.94 -3.69
C LEU A 96 2.00 12.27 -5.05
N ALA A 97 0.95 12.29 -5.87
CA ALA A 97 1.02 11.73 -7.22
C ALA A 97 2.10 12.41 -8.05
N LYS A 98 2.21 13.73 -7.95
CA LYS A 98 3.25 14.50 -8.65
C LYS A 98 4.64 14.11 -8.15
N LEU A 99 4.83 14.07 -6.83
CA LEU A 99 6.11 13.69 -6.23
C LEU A 99 6.52 12.27 -6.65
N ALA A 100 5.58 11.34 -6.65
CA ALA A 100 5.83 9.96 -7.05
C ALA A 100 6.23 9.86 -8.51
N LYS A 101 5.53 10.55 -9.40
CA LYS A 101 5.87 10.56 -10.82
C LYS A 101 7.26 11.14 -11.06
N GLN A 102 7.62 12.21 -10.37
CA GLN A 102 8.95 12.80 -10.46
C GLN A 102 10.04 11.83 -9.98
N ALA A 103 9.71 10.93 -9.09
CA ALA A 103 10.62 9.90 -8.58
C ALA A 103 10.62 8.63 -9.44
N GLY A 104 9.89 8.62 -10.55
CA GLY A 104 9.82 7.45 -11.42
C GLY A 104 8.86 6.37 -10.98
N ILE A 105 7.93 6.69 -10.09
CA ILE A 105 6.92 5.74 -9.61
C ILE A 105 5.65 5.91 -10.44
N GLU A 106 5.13 4.81 -10.99
CA GLU A 106 3.86 4.81 -11.70
C GLU A 106 2.73 5.01 -10.70
N THR A 107 1.75 5.86 -11.01
CA THR A 107 0.64 6.13 -10.12
C THR A 107 -0.69 5.76 -10.76
N GLU A 108 -1.65 5.33 -9.94
CA GLU A 108 -2.96 4.91 -10.42
C GLU A 108 -4.01 5.22 -9.36
N ASN A 109 -5.11 5.85 -9.74
CA ASN A 109 -6.28 6.01 -8.87
C ASN A 109 -7.21 4.83 -9.15
N ALA A 110 -7.29 3.88 -8.24
CA ALA A 110 -8.06 2.65 -8.46
C ALA A 110 -8.41 1.99 -7.13
N CYS A 111 -9.35 1.07 -7.17
CA CYS A 111 -9.67 0.25 -6.01
C CYS A 111 -8.95 -1.10 -6.14
N THR A 112 -8.02 -1.37 -5.24
CA THR A 112 -7.25 -2.61 -5.25
C THR A 112 -8.14 -3.85 -5.23
N LEU A 113 -9.23 -3.83 -4.45
CA LEU A 113 -10.16 -4.95 -4.39
C LEU A 113 -10.82 -5.22 -5.74
N VAL A 114 -11.21 -4.15 -6.43
CA VAL A 114 -11.82 -4.27 -7.77
C VAL A 114 -10.80 -4.82 -8.76
N LEU A 115 -9.57 -4.30 -8.76
CA LEU A 115 -8.52 -4.80 -9.65
C LEU A 115 -8.27 -6.29 -9.44
N LEU A 116 -8.20 -6.74 -8.20
CA LEU A 116 -7.97 -8.15 -7.88
C LEU A 116 -9.14 -9.03 -8.35
N ASN A 117 -10.37 -8.59 -8.11
CA ASN A 117 -11.57 -9.34 -8.50
C ASN A 117 -11.74 -9.43 -10.01
N LEU A 118 -11.25 -8.45 -10.76
CA LEU A 118 -11.29 -8.43 -12.22
C LEU A 118 -10.08 -9.09 -12.87
N GLY A 119 -9.11 -9.53 -12.08
CA GLY A 119 -7.88 -10.09 -12.63
C GLY A 119 -6.99 -9.03 -13.29
N GLN A 120 -7.12 -7.77 -12.90
CA GLN A 120 -6.40 -6.63 -13.49
C GLN A 120 -5.36 -6.02 -12.55
N PHE A 121 -5.13 -6.64 -11.42
CA PHE A 121 -4.13 -6.16 -10.50
C PHE A 121 -2.74 -6.40 -11.07
#